data_e6d76b533a88f16b9d21638d60e00733
#
_entry.id   e6d76b533a88f16b9d21638d60e00733
#
_cell.length_a   1.000
_cell.length_b   1.000
_cell.length_c   1.000
_cell.angle_alpha   90.00
_cell.angle_beta   90.00
_cell.angle_gamma   90.00
#
_symmetry.space_group_name_H-M   'P 1'
#
loop_
_entity.id
_entity.type
_entity.pdbx_description
1 polymer ?
#
loop_
_entity_poly.entity_id
_entity_poly.type
_entity_poly.pdbx_seq_one_letter_code
_entity_poly.pdbx_strand_id
1 'polypeptide(L)'
;MAKPSVRSASTTERASRQRSGETLEQCVLRSLERYFEDLAGARPHALYEMVTAAVERPLLEFAMARAGGNQSAAAELLGINRNTLRKKLQQQKLA
;
A
#
# COMPACT_ATOMS: atom_id res chain seq x y z
N MET A 1 19.63 9.53 -12.16
CA MET A 1 19.47 9.29 -11.56
C MET A 1 19.24 9.24 -11.12
N ALA A 2 19.22 9.11 -11.30
CA ALA A 2 18.82 8.83 -10.70
C ALA A 2 18.55 8.96 -10.24
N LYS A 3 17.97 8.89 -10.38
CA LYS A 3 17.43 8.76 -9.81
C LYS A 3 17.10 8.72 -9.16
N PRO A 4 16.88 8.97 -9.20
CA PRO A 4 16.45 8.68 -8.39
C PRO A 4 15.77 8.32 -8.22
N SER A 5 15.48 8.39 -8.82
CA SER A 5 14.77 7.96 -8.46
C SER A 5 14.60 7.01 -8.06
N VAL A 6 14.33 6.94 -8.40
CA VAL A 6 14.45 5.78 -7.76
C VAL A 6 15.12 5.65 -6.40
N ARG A 7 15.65 6.57 -5.97
CA ARG A 7 16.39 6.60 -4.72
C ARG A 7 15.54 6.59 -3.52
N SER A 8 14.37 7.14 -3.57
CA SER A 8 13.49 7.13 -2.41
C SER A 8 13.02 5.72 -2.09
N ALA A 9 12.87 4.91 -3.11
CA ALA A 9 12.50 3.52 -2.89
C ALA A 9 13.57 2.80 -2.10
N SER A 10 14.83 3.12 -2.34
CA SER A 10 15.92 2.49 -1.62
C SER A 10 15.86 2.75 -0.14
N THR A 11 15.51 3.96 0.25
CA THR A 11 15.41 4.29 1.66
C THR A 11 14.35 3.46 2.34
N THR A 12 13.20 3.31 1.70
CA THR A 12 12.11 2.51 2.24
C THR A 12 12.52 1.06 2.39
N GLU A 13 13.19 0.53 1.40
CA GLU A 13 13.63 -0.85 1.45
C GLU A 13 14.59 -1.09 2.59
N ARG A 14 15.50 -0.16 2.82
CA ARG A 14 16.46 -0.31 3.89
C ARG A 14 15.77 -0.33 5.25
N ALA A 15 14.80 0.54 5.44
CA ALA A 15 14.09 0.57 6.70
C ALA A 15 13.35 -0.74 6.95
N SER A 16 12.73 -1.28 5.91
CA SER A 16 12.01 -2.55 6.03
C SER A 16 12.95 -3.67 6.40
N ARG A 17 14.09 -3.75 5.71
CA ARG A 17 15.04 -4.81 5.97
C ARG A 17 15.64 -4.72 7.34
N GLN A 18 15.88 -3.50 7.83
CA GLN A 18 16.45 -3.32 9.15
C GLN A 18 15.53 -3.82 10.24
N ARG A 19 14.24 -3.70 10.04
CA ARG A 19 13.28 -4.11 11.04
C ARG A 19 13.07 -5.61 11.09
N SER A 20 12.79 -6.19 9.93
CA SER A 20 12.35 -7.56 9.88
C SER A 20 13.16 -8.40 8.92
N GLY A 21 14.03 -7.79 8.11
CA GLY A 21 14.71 -8.49 7.06
C GLY A 21 13.82 -8.80 5.89
N GLU A 22 12.66 -8.17 5.81
CA GLU A 22 11.65 -8.46 4.82
C GLU A 22 11.29 -7.19 4.08
N THR A 23 11.21 -7.27 2.75
CA THR A 23 10.74 -6.15 1.94
C THR A 23 9.22 -6.15 1.88
N LEU A 24 8.66 -5.04 1.39
CA LEU A 24 7.22 -4.98 1.18
C LEU A 24 6.77 -6.06 0.21
N GLU A 25 7.53 -6.26 -0.85
CA GLU A 25 7.19 -7.29 -1.83
C GLU A 25 7.16 -8.67 -1.21
N GLN A 26 8.13 -8.97 -0.36
CA GLN A 26 8.17 -10.26 0.32
C GLN A 26 6.99 -10.42 1.27
N CYS A 27 6.62 -9.34 1.94
CA CYS A 27 5.47 -9.37 2.84
C CYS A 27 4.18 -9.66 2.08
N VAL A 28 4.00 -9.03 0.92
CA VAL A 28 2.82 -9.25 0.10
C VAL A 28 2.78 -10.70 -0.37
N LEU A 29 3.91 -11.21 -0.85
CA LEU A 29 3.97 -12.58 -1.33
C LEU A 29 3.65 -13.57 -0.22
N ARG A 30 4.21 -13.37 0.95
CA ARG A 30 3.94 -14.23 2.09
C ARG A 30 2.47 -14.20 2.47
N SER A 31 1.87 -13.01 2.42
CA SER A 31 0.45 -12.89 2.73
C SER A 31 -0.42 -13.61 1.70
N LEU A 32 -0.02 -13.55 0.43
CA LEU A 32 -0.74 -14.26 -0.62
C LEU A 32 -0.65 -15.76 -0.45
N GLU A 33 0.52 -16.25 -0.08
CA GLU A 33 0.70 -17.69 0.13
C GLU A 33 -0.20 -18.19 1.26
N ARG A 34 -0.28 -17.41 2.34
CA ARG A 34 -1.16 -17.75 3.45
C ARG A 34 -2.62 -17.74 3.03
N TYR A 35 -3.00 -16.74 2.23
CA TYR A 35 -4.36 -16.64 1.75
C TYR A 35 -4.74 -17.87 0.93
N PHE A 36 -3.85 -18.32 0.06
CA PHE A 36 -4.11 -19.50 -0.75
C PHE A 36 -4.19 -20.76 0.10
N GLU A 37 -3.38 -20.85 1.13
CA GLU A 37 -3.48 -21.98 2.06
C GLU A 37 -4.83 -21.99 2.75
N ASP A 38 -5.30 -20.82 3.16
CA ASP A 38 -6.58 -20.71 3.85
C ASP A 38 -7.75 -21.04 2.95
N LEU A 39 -7.59 -20.87 1.63
CA LEU A 39 -8.64 -21.25 0.68
C LEU A 39 -8.86 -22.76 0.63
N ALA A 40 -7.85 -23.54 1.01
CA ALA A 40 -7.95 -24.99 1.03
C ALA A 40 -8.41 -25.57 -0.30
N GLY A 41 -7.85 -25.04 -1.39
CA GLY A 41 -8.19 -25.54 -2.72
C GLY A 41 -9.34 -24.84 -3.38
N ALA A 42 -10.05 -23.97 -2.67
CA ALA A 42 -11.12 -23.20 -3.29
C ALA A 42 -10.51 -22.16 -4.22
N ARG A 43 -11.28 -21.73 -5.21
CA ARG A 43 -10.81 -20.74 -6.16
C ARG A 43 -10.83 -19.35 -5.57
N PRO A 44 -9.77 -18.57 -5.75
CA PRO A 44 -9.82 -17.17 -5.34
C PRO A 44 -10.77 -16.42 -6.29
N HIS A 45 -11.41 -15.37 -5.76
CA HIS A 45 -12.32 -14.55 -6.53
C HIS A 45 -11.84 -13.12 -6.51
N ALA A 46 -11.70 -12.53 -7.71
CA ALA A 46 -11.28 -11.13 -7.84
C ALA A 46 -10.01 -10.83 -7.04
N LEU A 47 -9.02 -11.68 -7.21
CA LEU A 47 -7.79 -11.60 -6.42
C LEU A 47 -7.09 -10.25 -6.57
N TYR A 48 -7.02 -9.74 -7.79
CA TYR A 48 -6.35 -8.46 -8.03
C TYR A 48 -7.03 -7.33 -7.24
N GLU A 49 -8.35 -7.26 -7.35
CA GLU A 49 -9.08 -6.21 -6.66
C GLU A 49 -8.98 -6.34 -5.15
N MET A 50 -9.05 -7.56 -4.67
CA MET A 50 -8.98 -7.80 -3.24
C MET A 50 -7.61 -7.41 -2.67
N VAL A 51 -6.55 -7.82 -3.34
CA VAL A 51 -5.20 -7.51 -2.87
C VAL A 51 -4.93 -6.02 -2.98
N THR A 52 -5.33 -5.41 -4.08
CA THR A 52 -5.12 -3.98 -4.27
C THR A 52 -5.83 -3.18 -3.19
N ALA A 53 -7.07 -3.53 -2.88
CA ALA A 53 -7.81 -2.84 -1.85
C ALA A 53 -7.17 -3.04 -0.47
N ALA A 54 -6.71 -4.25 -0.22
CA ALA A 54 -6.07 -4.57 1.06
C ALA A 54 -4.80 -3.78 1.27
N VAL A 55 -4.05 -3.51 0.21
CA VAL A 55 -2.83 -2.72 0.29
C VAL A 55 -3.16 -1.24 0.35
N GLU A 56 -4.14 -0.80 -0.41
CA GLU A 56 -4.51 0.62 -0.45
C GLU A 56 -4.99 1.14 0.89
N ARG A 57 -5.79 0.35 1.60
CA ARG A 57 -6.37 0.83 2.83
C ARG A 57 -5.32 1.29 3.86
N PRO A 58 -4.37 0.45 4.24
CA PRO A 58 -3.34 0.93 5.19
C PRO A 58 -2.46 2.03 4.60
N LEU A 59 -2.26 2.01 3.28
CA LEU A 59 -1.47 3.06 2.64
C LEU A 59 -2.17 4.40 2.77
N LEU A 60 -3.46 4.44 2.49
CA LEU A 60 -4.23 5.68 2.59
C LEU A 60 -4.32 6.16 4.04
N GLU A 61 -4.54 5.25 4.97
CA GLU A 61 -4.59 5.59 6.38
C GLU A 61 -3.27 6.18 6.85
N PHE A 62 -2.17 5.57 6.43
CA PHE A 62 -0.85 6.07 6.78
C PHE A 62 -0.62 7.48 6.24
N ALA A 63 -0.96 7.69 4.96
CA ALA A 63 -0.73 8.99 4.33
C ALA A 63 -1.59 10.07 4.97
N MET A 64 -2.84 9.75 5.28
CA MET A 64 -3.74 10.72 5.93
C MET A 64 -3.24 11.07 7.33
N ALA A 65 -2.76 10.08 8.07
CA ALA A 65 -2.23 10.33 9.40
C ALA A 65 -0.99 11.23 9.34
N ARG A 66 -0.10 10.95 8.39
CA ARG A 66 1.10 11.76 8.23
C ARG A 66 0.77 13.18 7.80
N ALA A 67 -0.31 13.35 7.09
CA ALA A 67 -0.73 14.67 6.58
C ALA A 67 -1.63 15.40 7.57
N GLY A 68 -1.88 14.82 8.74
CA GLY A 68 -2.72 15.46 9.74
C GLY A 68 -4.15 15.64 9.28
N GLY A 69 -4.64 14.77 8.44
CA GLY A 69 -6.00 14.84 7.93
C GLY A 69 -6.16 15.73 6.71
N ASN A 70 -5.08 16.32 6.22
CA ASN A 70 -5.12 17.21 5.07
C ASN A 70 -5.03 16.40 3.78
N GLN A 71 -6.13 16.33 3.03
CA GLN A 71 -6.18 15.53 1.82
C GLN A 71 -5.21 16.00 0.74
N SER A 72 -5.03 17.31 0.62
CA SER A 72 -4.09 17.82 -0.37
C SER A 72 -2.67 17.39 -0.06
N ALA A 73 -2.29 17.49 1.21
CA ALA A 73 -0.95 17.07 1.62
C ALA A 73 -0.77 15.57 1.48
N ALA A 74 -1.80 14.80 1.79
CA ALA A 74 -1.74 13.35 1.65
C ALA A 74 -1.60 12.94 0.20
N ALA A 75 -2.34 13.60 -0.69
CA ALA A 75 -2.25 13.31 -2.12
C ALA A 75 -0.85 13.60 -2.63
N GLU A 76 -0.27 14.70 -2.17
CA GLU A 76 1.07 15.06 -2.56
C GLU A 76 2.08 14.02 -2.08
N LEU A 77 1.92 13.58 -0.85
CA LEU A 77 2.79 12.54 -0.28
C LEU A 77 2.69 11.25 -1.09
N LEU A 78 1.49 10.89 -1.50
CA LEU A 78 1.26 9.67 -2.27
C LEU A 78 1.63 9.81 -3.74
N GLY A 79 1.75 11.05 -4.23
CA GLY A 79 2.03 11.26 -5.63
C GLY A 79 0.83 11.05 -6.54
N ILE A 80 -0.37 11.27 -6.01
CA ILE A 80 -1.58 11.11 -6.81
C ILE A 80 -2.41 12.40 -6.75
N ASN A 81 -3.38 12.50 -7.65
CA ASN A 81 -4.28 13.64 -7.71
C ASN A 81 -5.20 13.65 -6.49
N ARG A 82 -5.49 14.85 -5.99
CA ARG A 82 -6.36 15.00 -4.82
C ARG A 82 -7.74 14.37 -5.03
N ASN A 83 -8.31 14.57 -6.24
CA ASN A 83 -9.61 13.99 -6.52
C ASN A 83 -9.56 12.47 -6.53
N THR A 84 -8.47 11.92 -7.04
CA THR A 84 -8.26 10.47 -7.01
C THR A 84 -8.20 9.98 -5.58
N LEU A 85 -7.46 10.69 -4.74
CA LEU A 85 -7.35 10.31 -3.33
C LEU A 85 -8.72 10.33 -2.66
N ARG A 86 -9.50 11.39 -2.92
CA ARG A 86 -10.82 11.51 -2.30
C ARG A 86 -11.71 10.34 -2.68
N LYS A 87 -11.69 9.95 -3.97
CA LYS A 87 -12.48 8.83 -4.41
C LYS A 87 -12.05 7.53 -3.73
N LYS A 88 -10.75 7.34 -3.61
CA LYS A 88 -10.24 6.14 -2.97
C LYS A 88 -10.60 6.09 -1.49
N LEU A 89 -10.54 7.22 -0.82
CA LEU A 89 -10.95 7.29 0.58
C LEU A 89 -12.43 6.92 0.73
N GLN A 90 -13.27 7.39 -0.18
CA GLN A 90 -14.68 7.05 -0.14
C GLN A 90 -14.90 5.56 -0.41
N GLN A 91 -14.18 5.00 -1.37
CA GLN A 91 -14.29 3.58 -1.69
C GLN A 91 -13.89 2.72 -0.50
N GLN A 92 -12.89 3.14 0.24
CA GLN A 92 -12.42 2.41 1.42
C GLN A 92 -13.18 2.79 2.67
N LYS A 93 -14.14 3.71 2.56
CA LYS A 93 -14.93 4.19 3.69
C LYS A 93 -14.08 4.83 4.76
N LEU A 94 -13.07 5.57 4.33
CA LEU A 94 -12.16 6.28 5.22
C LEU A 94 -12.45 7.78 5.27
N ALA A 95 -13.37 8.26 4.45
CA ALA A 95 -13.71 9.67 4.44
C ALA A 95 -15.21 9.86 4.57
#